data_47e6d93c7b4f3b1ab89d8e372f249ffd
#
_entry.id   47e6d93c7b4f3b1ab89d8e372f249ffd
#
_cell.length_a   1.000
_cell.length_b   1.000
_cell.length_c   1.000
_cell.angle_alpha   90.00
_cell.angle_beta   90.00
_cell.angle_gamma   90.00
#
_symmetry.space_group_name_H-M   'P 1'
#
loop_
_entity.id
_entity.type
_entity.pdbx_description
1 polymer ?
#
loop_
_entity_poly.entity_id
_entity_poly.type
_entity_poly.pdbx_seq_one_letter_code
_entity_poly.pdbx_strand_id
1 'polypeptide(L)'
;MMRPIPAGLLILVFLVFPSGAGGAAEAPPDSLVARIAAAGDSASFPGEDLVLVLDVTRVDVEESGLGHVRHRTLTKVLTEAGARALATRRFDYDPASNLIRIDTVRIHREDGTTEAVDPSTAIDLPAPAHLIYWGARMKLLSLPRLRVGDAVEIATYKKGFQIAYLADETEGPDERYVPPMRGHFYDVVLFQDDLPIVEKRYRLRVPRDKPVQYSVYNGPVSGSLRFAGDSLLYAWHALDVPAFEREPRTPDRTDLAPKVVLATVEDWPEKSRWFFEVNEPVFEADGAIRRKVEELLRGVEDEEEKMAILLHWVAQEIRYSGISMGEGEGYTLHPGIMTFHDRCGVCKDIAGMLVTMLRVAGFTTYPVMTMAGSRVERIPADQFNHCVVAVEREDGSFTMLDPTWAPFNRATWSRWEGEQHYVIGTADGEDLTAIRSFAPEESRMRIDGHARLDAAGDLHGTMTLTGKGISDGRLRSALADAPAWDRTGAVARLLEPLGAGVEVLDLEAVEPRDFSRDAQL
;
A
#
# COMPACT_ATOMS: atom_id res chain seq x y z
N MET A 1 -45.34 37.74 -4.90
CA MET A 1 -44.67 38.65 -3.96
C MET A 1 -43.34 38.07 -3.59
N MET A 2 -42.31 38.43 -4.33
CA MET A 2 -40.93 38.01 -4.10
C MET A 2 -40.30 38.97 -3.07
N ARG A 3 -39.70 38.44 -2.01
CA ARG A 3 -38.84 39.20 -1.10
C ARG A 3 -37.40 39.09 -1.54
N PRO A 4 -36.62 40.17 -1.54
CA PRO A 4 -35.21 40.14 -1.91
C PRO A 4 -34.33 39.64 -0.76
N ILE A 5 -33.30 38.86 -1.12
CA ILE A 5 -32.20 38.41 -0.25
C ILE A 5 -31.18 39.54 -0.14
N PRO A 6 -30.69 39.92 1.03
CA PRO A 6 -29.66 40.95 1.15
C PRO A 6 -28.27 40.42 0.80
N ALA A 7 -27.55 41.19 0.03
CA ALA A 7 -26.15 40.96 -0.32
C ALA A 7 -25.28 41.06 0.95
N GLY A 8 -24.67 39.96 1.33
CA GLY A 8 -23.66 39.91 2.38
C GLY A 8 -22.34 40.49 1.91
N LEU A 9 -21.89 41.52 2.58
CA LEU A 9 -20.59 42.18 2.39
C LEU A 9 -19.47 41.25 2.88
N LEU A 10 -18.63 40.75 1.95
CA LEU A 10 -17.45 39.96 2.30
C LEU A 10 -16.37 40.94 2.80
N ILE A 11 -16.18 41.04 4.11
CA ILE A 11 -15.08 41.80 4.71
C ILE A 11 -13.84 40.90 4.68
N LEU A 12 -12.89 41.18 3.75
CA LEU A 12 -11.55 40.62 3.77
C LEU A 12 -10.79 41.24 4.94
N VAL A 13 -10.62 40.50 6.04
CA VAL A 13 -9.73 40.88 7.13
C VAL A 13 -8.31 40.51 6.77
N PHE A 14 -7.50 41.47 6.37
CA PHE A 14 -6.03 41.30 6.28
C PHE A 14 -5.48 41.26 7.71
N LEU A 15 -5.14 40.05 8.19
CA LEU A 15 -4.32 39.87 9.38
C LEU A 15 -2.87 40.21 8.99
N VAL A 16 -2.41 41.40 9.34
CA VAL A 16 -1.00 41.78 9.32
C VAL A 16 -0.34 41.11 10.52
N PHE A 17 0.39 40.02 10.31
CA PHE A 17 1.29 39.47 11.30
C PHE A 17 2.52 40.39 11.44
N PRO A 18 2.94 40.75 12.67
CA PRO A 18 4.18 41.48 12.84
C PRO A 18 5.36 40.62 12.38
N SER A 19 6.19 41.20 11.50
CA SER A 19 7.46 40.62 11.08
C SER A 19 8.36 40.48 12.31
N GLY A 20 8.33 39.29 12.94
CA GLY A 20 9.39 38.88 13.85
C GLY A 20 10.67 38.76 13.02
N ALA A 21 11.73 39.42 13.45
CA ALA A 21 13.08 39.30 12.90
C ALA A 21 13.57 37.85 13.10
N GLY A 22 13.12 36.94 12.23
CA GLY A 22 13.75 35.65 12.04
C GLY A 22 15.03 35.88 11.24
N GLY A 23 16.18 35.48 11.79
CA GLY A 23 17.44 35.52 11.06
C GLY A 23 17.28 34.92 9.69
N ALA A 24 17.76 35.61 8.66
CA ALA A 24 17.77 35.13 7.30
C ALA A 24 18.48 33.76 7.28
N ALA A 25 17.73 32.70 7.02
CA ALA A 25 18.34 31.40 6.77
C ALA A 25 19.33 31.59 5.62
N GLU A 26 20.59 31.31 5.88
CA GLU A 26 21.68 31.43 4.90
C GLU A 26 21.33 30.58 3.69
N ALA A 27 21.41 31.14 2.48
CA ALA A 27 21.14 30.41 1.26
C ALA A 27 22.03 29.15 1.22
N PRO A 28 21.49 27.96 0.88
CA PRO A 28 22.26 26.74 0.92
C PRO A 28 23.49 26.84 0.01
N PRO A 29 24.65 26.36 0.46
CA PRO A 29 25.93 26.50 -0.24
C PRO A 29 25.85 25.90 -1.65
N ASP A 30 26.39 26.62 -2.64
CA ASP A 30 26.27 26.26 -4.07
C ASP A 30 27.05 24.98 -4.44
N SER A 31 28.11 24.60 -3.70
CA SER A 31 28.91 23.42 -3.99
C SER A 31 28.48 22.21 -3.15
N LEU A 32 28.57 21.00 -3.72
CA LEU A 32 28.30 19.76 -3.00
C LEU A 32 29.22 19.58 -1.79
N VAL A 33 30.49 19.93 -1.93
CA VAL A 33 31.48 19.85 -0.83
C VAL A 33 31.06 20.75 0.34
N ALA A 34 30.63 21.98 0.04
CA ALA A 34 30.14 22.88 1.07
C ALA A 34 28.84 22.36 1.73
N ARG A 35 27.94 21.73 0.97
CA ARG A 35 26.72 21.08 1.52
C ARG A 35 27.06 19.90 2.45
N ILE A 36 28.02 19.04 2.06
CA ILE A 36 28.47 17.92 2.87
C ILE A 36 29.08 18.41 4.19
N ALA A 37 29.89 19.46 4.12
CA ALA A 37 30.49 20.07 5.32
C ALA A 37 29.42 20.71 6.24
N ALA A 38 28.48 21.47 5.65
CA ALA A 38 27.41 22.14 6.39
C ALA A 38 26.38 21.20 7.01
N ALA A 39 26.24 19.97 6.48
CA ALA A 39 25.31 18.99 7.02
C ALA A 39 25.65 18.51 8.45
N GLY A 40 26.85 18.85 8.96
CA GLY A 40 27.25 18.41 10.31
C GLY A 40 27.80 16.98 10.35
N ASP A 41 27.87 16.44 11.55
CA ASP A 41 28.45 15.13 11.89
C ASP A 41 27.55 14.35 12.87
N SER A 42 28.06 13.29 13.48
CA SER A 42 27.32 12.49 14.47
C SER A 42 26.92 13.28 15.74
N ALA A 43 27.56 14.41 16.02
CA ALA A 43 27.14 15.29 17.13
C ALA A 43 25.91 16.13 16.74
N SER A 44 25.77 16.45 15.44
CA SER A 44 24.62 17.15 14.91
C SER A 44 23.39 16.23 14.77
N PHE A 45 23.60 14.92 14.66
CA PHE A 45 22.56 13.88 14.50
C PHE A 45 22.78 12.75 15.53
N PRO A 46 22.51 12.98 16.82
CA PRO A 46 22.72 11.99 17.87
C PRO A 46 21.89 10.71 17.62
N GLY A 47 22.56 9.56 17.62
CA GLY A 47 21.92 8.25 17.42
C GLY A 47 21.77 7.81 15.97
N GLU A 48 22.07 8.68 15.00
CA GLU A 48 21.94 8.38 13.58
C GLU A 48 23.26 7.87 12.99
N ASP A 49 23.15 6.88 12.13
CA ASP A 49 24.28 6.29 11.41
C ASP A 49 24.58 6.99 10.08
N LEU A 50 23.56 7.57 9.47
CA LEU A 50 23.55 8.22 8.16
C LEU A 50 22.70 9.48 8.20
N VAL A 51 22.99 10.45 7.33
CA VAL A 51 22.12 11.60 7.05
C VAL A 51 21.96 11.79 5.55
N LEU A 52 20.73 12.01 5.10
CA LEU A 52 20.42 12.34 3.73
C LEU A 52 20.57 13.84 3.53
N VAL A 53 21.76 14.26 3.07
CA VAL A 53 22.10 15.68 2.86
C VAL A 53 21.24 16.30 1.76
N LEU A 54 20.93 15.51 0.72
CA LEU A 54 20.13 15.95 -0.41
C LEU A 54 19.32 14.77 -0.95
N ASP A 55 18.02 15.01 -1.16
CA ASP A 55 17.09 14.12 -1.88
C ASP A 55 16.32 14.96 -2.91
N VAL A 56 16.65 14.80 -4.20
CA VAL A 56 16.03 15.56 -5.28
C VAL A 56 15.43 14.64 -6.31
N THR A 57 14.13 14.71 -6.44
CA THR A 57 13.37 14.03 -7.50
C THR A 57 12.88 15.06 -8.53
N ARG A 58 13.06 14.74 -9.81
CA ARG A 58 12.51 15.50 -10.95
C ARG A 58 11.75 14.54 -11.83
N VAL A 59 10.48 14.86 -12.08
CA VAL A 59 9.58 14.09 -12.92
C VAL A 59 9.14 14.94 -14.09
N ASP A 60 9.33 14.44 -15.30
CA ASP A 60 8.77 14.98 -16.54
C ASP A 60 7.73 13.98 -17.05
N VAL A 61 6.48 14.40 -17.20
CA VAL A 61 5.35 13.58 -17.64
C VAL A 61 4.96 13.96 -19.07
N GLU A 62 4.83 12.96 -19.93
CA GLU A 62 4.37 13.11 -21.31
C GLU A 62 2.82 13.17 -21.39
N GLU A 63 2.29 13.52 -22.57
CA GLU A 63 0.85 13.48 -22.87
C GLU A 63 0.23 12.09 -22.61
N SER A 64 0.99 11.03 -22.85
CA SER A 64 0.60 9.64 -22.61
C SER A 64 0.50 9.26 -21.14
N GLY A 65 0.95 10.13 -20.21
CA GLY A 65 1.11 9.78 -18.79
C GLY A 65 2.46 9.10 -18.47
N LEU A 66 3.29 8.84 -19.48
CA LEU A 66 4.62 8.25 -19.28
C LEU A 66 5.51 9.20 -18.48
N GLY A 67 6.06 8.70 -17.39
CA GLY A 67 6.92 9.46 -16.48
C GLY A 67 8.41 9.23 -16.71
N HIS A 68 9.19 10.30 -16.72
CA HIS A 68 10.65 10.30 -16.72
C HIS A 68 11.14 10.83 -15.38
N VAL A 69 11.56 9.94 -14.49
CA VAL A 69 11.96 10.27 -13.13
C VAL A 69 13.49 10.30 -13.02
N ARG A 70 14.06 11.43 -12.66
CA ARG A 70 15.46 11.58 -12.29
C ARG A 70 15.56 11.80 -10.79
N HIS A 71 16.15 10.85 -10.10
CA HIS A 71 16.31 10.90 -8.65
C HIS A 71 17.80 11.01 -8.31
N ARG A 72 18.16 11.96 -7.46
CA ARG A 72 19.52 12.18 -6.98
C ARG A 72 19.53 12.28 -5.47
N THR A 73 20.35 11.45 -4.84
CA THR A 73 20.61 11.47 -3.40
C THR A 73 22.05 11.77 -3.09
N LEU A 74 22.29 12.39 -1.94
CA LEU A 74 23.61 12.59 -1.34
C LEU A 74 23.51 12.18 0.12
N THR A 75 24.08 11.04 0.48
CA THR A 75 24.01 10.44 1.82
C THR A 75 25.37 10.50 2.48
N LYS A 76 25.48 11.16 3.65
CA LYS A 76 26.72 11.26 4.45
C LYS A 76 26.77 10.18 5.50
N VAL A 77 27.94 9.60 5.68
CA VAL A 77 28.24 8.56 6.66
C VAL A 77 28.65 9.20 7.98
N LEU A 78 27.92 8.90 9.06
CA LEU A 78 28.15 9.45 10.39
C LEU A 78 28.88 8.47 11.31
N THR A 79 28.72 7.16 11.07
CA THR A 79 29.31 6.10 11.91
C THR A 79 29.86 4.95 11.05
N GLU A 80 30.65 4.08 11.65
CA GLU A 80 31.11 2.84 11.01
C GLU A 80 29.95 1.87 10.73
N ALA A 81 28.86 1.91 11.49
CA ALA A 81 27.65 1.15 11.21
C ALA A 81 26.97 1.68 9.94
N GLY A 82 26.88 3.00 9.78
CA GLY A 82 26.38 3.64 8.56
C GLY A 82 27.23 3.30 7.32
N ALA A 83 28.57 3.27 7.47
CA ALA A 83 29.46 2.86 6.39
C ALA A 83 29.14 1.43 5.89
N ARG A 84 28.88 0.50 6.81
CA ARG A 84 28.47 -0.87 6.46
C ARG A 84 27.08 -0.95 5.85
N ALA A 85 26.12 -0.23 6.42
CA ALA A 85 24.74 -0.20 5.91
C ALA A 85 24.65 0.35 4.48
N LEU A 86 25.48 1.36 4.16
CA LEU A 86 25.50 1.99 2.85
C LEU A 86 26.34 1.23 1.80
N ALA A 87 27.13 0.22 2.20
CA ALA A 87 28.08 -0.49 1.34
C ALA A 87 27.43 -1.20 0.12
N THR A 88 26.16 -1.51 0.20
CA THR A 88 25.38 -2.08 -0.92
C THR A 88 24.10 -1.31 -1.13
N ARG A 89 23.84 -0.92 -2.38
CA ARG A 89 22.62 -0.22 -2.77
C ARG A 89 21.75 -1.11 -3.64
N ARG A 90 20.47 -1.16 -3.33
CA ARG A 90 19.46 -1.92 -4.05
C ARG A 90 18.51 -0.96 -4.77
N PHE A 91 18.18 -1.30 -6.02
CA PHE A 91 17.24 -0.56 -6.86
C PHE A 91 16.24 -1.56 -7.45
N ASP A 92 15.03 -1.53 -6.93
CA ASP A 92 13.94 -2.41 -7.38
C ASP A 92 13.24 -1.80 -8.60
N TYR A 93 12.83 -2.67 -9.52
CA TYR A 93 12.07 -2.29 -10.69
C TYR A 93 11.26 -3.47 -11.23
N ASP A 94 10.18 -3.16 -11.95
CA ASP A 94 9.41 -4.14 -12.70
C ASP A 94 9.63 -3.91 -14.19
N PRO A 95 10.31 -4.82 -14.91
CA PRO A 95 10.59 -4.66 -16.33
C PRO A 95 9.34 -4.51 -17.20
N ALA A 96 8.18 -5.02 -16.75
CA ALA A 96 6.94 -4.89 -17.49
C ALA A 96 6.39 -3.45 -17.47
N SER A 97 6.58 -2.71 -16.38
CA SER A 97 6.02 -1.36 -16.21
C SER A 97 7.06 -0.24 -16.26
N ASN A 98 8.33 -0.54 -15.97
CA ASN A 98 9.37 0.48 -15.92
C ASN A 98 10.79 -0.08 -16.15
N LEU A 99 11.66 0.81 -16.58
CA LEU A 99 13.11 0.56 -16.60
C LEU A 99 13.81 1.48 -15.62
N ILE A 100 14.92 0.99 -15.03
CA ILE A 100 15.80 1.80 -14.18
C ILE A 100 17.24 1.75 -14.67
N ARG A 101 17.89 2.91 -14.68
CA ARG A 101 19.31 3.09 -14.97
C ARG A 101 19.99 3.86 -13.85
N ILE A 102 21.16 3.42 -13.45
CA ILE A 102 22.03 4.13 -12.52
C ILE A 102 22.95 5.00 -13.38
N ASP A 103 22.79 6.33 -13.31
CA ASP A 103 23.52 7.26 -14.17
C ASP A 103 24.87 7.69 -13.57
N THR A 104 24.90 7.91 -12.25
CA THR A 104 26.10 8.42 -11.58
C THR A 104 26.19 7.83 -10.18
N VAL A 105 27.39 7.40 -9.81
CA VAL A 105 27.75 7.04 -8.44
C VAL A 105 29.09 7.64 -8.12
N ARG A 106 29.17 8.44 -7.06
CA ARG A 106 30.40 9.10 -6.61
C ARG A 106 30.51 9.00 -5.08
N ILE A 107 31.72 8.80 -4.62
CA ILE A 107 32.05 8.89 -3.19
C ILE A 107 32.87 10.16 -3.01
N HIS A 108 32.31 11.12 -2.29
CA HIS A 108 33.00 12.35 -1.87
C HIS A 108 33.67 12.03 -0.54
N ARG A 109 35.00 11.97 -0.54
CA ARG A 109 35.80 11.67 0.63
C ARG A 109 35.91 12.89 1.54
N GLU A 110 36.12 12.64 2.83
CA GLU A 110 36.31 13.71 3.83
C GLU A 110 37.49 14.63 3.50
N ASP A 111 38.53 14.13 2.85
CA ASP A 111 39.70 14.91 2.40
C ASP A 111 39.42 15.80 1.15
N GLY A 112 38.19 15.82 0.67
CA GLY A 112 37.76 16.60 -0.50
C GLY A 112 37.99 15.90 -1.85
N THR A 113 38.57 14.72 -1.87
CA THR A 113 38.70 13.94 -3.12
C THR A 113 37.35 13.29 -3.51
N THR A 114 37.19 13.02 -4.80
CA THR A 114 35.98 12.35 -5.32
C THR A 114 36.38 11.11 -6.11
N GLU A 115 35.81 9.97 -5.73
CA GLU A 115 35.98 8.69 -6.39
C GLU A 115 34.71 8.34 -7.17
N ALA A 116 34.84 8.06 -8.47
CA ALA A 116 33.73 7.59 -9.29
C ALA A 116 33.63 6.05 -9.17
N VAL A 117 32.42 5.56 -9.01
CA VAL A 117 32.10 4.12 -9.05
C VAL A 117 31.38 3.85 -10.36
N ASP A 118 31.84 2.81 -11.09
CA ASP A 118 31.22 2.44 -12.37
C ASP A 118 29.82 1.82 -12.13
N PRO A 119 28.73 2.46 -12.57
CA PRO A 119 27.37 1.93 -12.38
C PRO A 119 27.14 0.60 -13.12
N SER A 120 27.93 0.27 -14.16
CA SER A 120 27.79 -0.96 -14.91
C SER A 120 28.19 -2.22 -14.11
N THR A 121 28.86 -2.03 -12.97
CA THR A 121 29.17 -3.12 -12.03
C THR A 121 27.96 -3.59 -11.21
N ALA A 122 26.83 -2.92 -11.31
CA ALA A 122 25.60 -3.34 -10.66
C ALA A 122 25.12 -4.68 -11.24
N ILE A 123 24.85 -5.63 -10.35
CA ILE A 123 24.33 -6.96 -10.70
C ILE A 123 22.82 -6.89 -10.78
N ASP A 124 22.25 -7.34 -11.90
CA ASP A 124 20.81 -7.40 -12.12
C ASP A 124 20.28 -8.80 -11.82
N LEU A 125 19.43 -8.93 -10.81
CA LEU A 125 18.91 -10.18 -10.27
C LEU A 125 17.37 -10.17 -10.21
N PRO A 126 16.72 -11.35 -10.26
CA PRO A 126 15.33 -11.44 -9.85
C PRO A 126 15.18 -10.93 -8.41
N ALA A 127 14.16 -10.11 -8.16
CA ALA A 127 13.83 -9.72 -6.78
C ALA A 127 13.31 -10.95 -6.00
N PRO A 128 13.59 -11.08 -4.70
CA PRO A 128 12.99 -12.12 -3.88
C PRO A 128 11.47 -12.05 -3.98
N ALA A 129 10.83 -13.17 -4.31
CA ALA A 129 9.39 -13.26 -4.48
C ALA A 129 8.79 -14.23 -3.46
N HIS A 130 7.62 -13.86 -2.91
CA HIS A 130 6.81 -14.71 -2.07
C HIS A 130 5.35 -14.53 -2.46
N LEU A 131 4.69 -15.61 -2.86
CA LEU A 131 3.30 -15.65 -3.34
C LEU A 131 3.04 -14.90 -4.67
N ILE A 132 3.81 -13.88 -5.00
CA ILE A 132 3.67 -13.04 -6.18
C ILE A 132 4.93 -13.13 -7.03
N TYR A 133 4.84 -13.64 -8.26
CA TYR A 133 5.97 -14.08 -9.08
C TYR A 133 5.99 -13.43 -10.47
N TRP A 134 5.49 -12.22 -10.64
CA TRP A 134 5.38 -11.55 -11.94
C TRP A 134 6.66 -10.92 -12.50
N GLY A 135 7.81 -11.31 -12.01
CA GLY A 135 9.06 -10.99 -12.68
C GLY A 135 9.77 -9.72 -12.20
N ALA A 136 9.40 -9.16 -11.06
CA ALA A 136 10.12 -8.04 -10.45
C ALA A 136 11.63 -8.34 -10.32
N ARG A 137 12.44 -7.33 -10.56
CA ARG A 137 13.91 -7.42 -10.55
C ARG A 137 14.53 -6.38 -9.62
N MET A 138 15.79 -6.60 -9.30
CA MET A 138 16.59 -5.66 -8.51
C MET A 138 17.99 -5.52 -9.09
N LYS A 139 18.52 -4.29 -9.07
CA LYS A 139 19.94 -4.04 -9.31
C LYS A 139 20.64 -3.85 -7.97
N LEU A 140 21.72 -4.60 -7.77
CA LEU A 140 22.56 -4.48 -6.57
C LEU A 140 23.90 -3.86 -6.97
N LEU A 141 24.22 -2.72 -6.38
CA LEU A 141 25.49 -2.04 -6.57
C LEU A 141 26.30 -2.10 -5.28
N SER A 142 27.49 -2.69 -5.33
CA SER A 142 28.43 -2.68 -4.22
C SER A 142 29.32 -1.45 -4.31
N LEU A 143 29.48 -0.73 -3.20
CA LEU A 143 30.36 0.43 -3.10
C LEU A 143 31.72 0.04 -2.55
N PRO A 144 32.81 0.70 -2.97
CA PRO A 144 34.10 0.62 -2.30
C PRO A 144 33.99 0.94 -0.81
N ARG A 145 35.01 0.54 -0.04
CA ARG A 145 35.04 0.80 1.41
C ARG A 145 34.76 2.26 1.73
N LEU A 146 33.69 2.48 2.47
CA LEU A 146 33.28 3.79 3.01
C LEU A 146 33.90 4.02 4.40
N ARG A 147 34.07 5.27 4.77
CA ARG A 147 34.57 5.74 6.06
C ARG A 147 33.61 6.77 6.62
N VAL A 148 33.69 6.99 7.92
CA VAL A 148 33.01 8.11 8.57
C VAL A 148 33.47 9.43 7.92
N GLY A 149 32.55 10.33 7.65
CA GLY A 149 32.78 11.60 6.95
C GLY A 149 32.61 11.53 5.42
N ASP A 150 32.71 10.35 4.80
CA ASP A 150 32.43 10.17 3.38
C ASP A 150 30.96 10.50 3.05
N ALA A 151 30.68 10.96 1.83
CA ALA A 151 29.34 11.10 1.34
C ALA A 151 29.16 10.40 -0.02
N VAL A 152 28.07 9.67 -0.18
CA VAL A 152 27.75 8.93 -1.41
C VAL A 152 26.68 9.66 -2.19
N GLU A 153 27.02 10.07 -3.40
CA GLU A 153 26.11 10.65 -4.40
C GLU A 153 25.66 9.55 -5.35
N ILE A 154 24.34 9.40 -5.51
CA ILE A 154 23.75 8.49 -6.48
C ILE A 154 22.71 9.25 -7.32
N ALA A 155 22.79 9.13 -8.62
CA ALA A 155 21.77 9.61 -9.54
C ALA A 155 21.22 8.43 -10.36
N THR A 156 19.90 8.32 -10.40
CA THR A 156 19.19 7.31 -11.18
C THR A 156 18.21 7.96 -12.15
N TYR A 157 17.91 7.23 -13.21
CA TYR A 157 16.84 7.53 -14.14
C TYR A 157 15.89 6.35 -14.21
N LYS A 158 14.59 6.61 -14.02
CA LYS A 158 13.51 5.64 -14.19
C LYS A 158 12.56 6.18 -15.27
N LYS A 159 12.17 5.29 -16.19
CA LYS A 159 11.14 5.57 -17.20
C LYS A 159 10.04 4.55 -17.02
N GLY A 160 8.80 4.97 -17.00
CA GLY A 160 7.67 4.05 -16.89
C GLY A 160 6.34 4.76 -16.64
N PHE A 161 5.29 3.97 -16.76
CA PHE A 161 3.97 4.35 -16.30
C PHE A 161 3.82 4.00 -14.81
N GLN A 162 2.92 4.68 -14.14
CA GLN A 162 2.57 4.32 -12.75
C GLN A 162 1.67 3.07 -12.70
N ILE A 163 0.78 2.95 -13.67
CA ILE A 163 -0.23 1.89 -13.76
C ILE A 163 -0.33 1.33 -15.19
N ALA A 164 0.77 1.14 -15.89
CA ALA A 164 0.78 0.63 -17.26
C ALA A 164 2.09 -0.03 -17.61
N TYR A 165 2.07 -0.96 -18.56
CA TYR A 165 3.28 -1.62 -19.05
C TYR A 165 3.99 -0.76 -20.10
N LEU A 166 5.31 -0.88 -20.16
CA LEU A 166 6.10 -0.35 -21.26
C LEU A 166 5.90 -1.23 -22.50
N ALA A 167 5.77 -0.60 -23.66
CA ALA A 167 5.89 -1.30 -24.93
C ALA A 167 7.33 -1.81 -25.13
N ASP A 168 7.48 -2.93 -25.81
CA ASP A 168 8.80 -3.40 -26.25
C ASP A 168 9.37 -2.39 -27.25
N GLU A 169 10.58 -1.92 -27.03
CA GLU A 169 11.27 -0.95 -27.90
C GLU A 169 11.44 -1.45 -29.34
N THR A 170 11.36 -2.77 -29.56
CA THR A 170 11.50 -3.40 -30.87
C THR A 170 10.24 -3.32 -31.74
N GLU A 171 9.07 -3.01 -31.16
CA GLU A 171 7.79 -3.04 -31.87
C GLU A 171 7.24 -1.65 -32.27
N GLY A 172 7.95 -0.56 -31.97
CA GLY A 172 7.50 0.82 -32.23
C GLY A 172 6.46 1.29 -31.19
N PRO A 173 5.77 2.41 -31.43
CA PRO A 173 4.72 2.88 -30.53
C PRO A 173 3.61 1.81 -30.48
N ASP A 174 3.49 1.14 -29.36
CA ASP A 174 2.57 0.00 -29.21
C ASP A 174 1.14 0.48 -29.03
N GLU A 175 0.40 0.52 -30.17
CA GLU A 175 -1.02 0.83 -30.16
C GLU A 175 -1.86 -0.25 -29.43
N ARG A 176 -1.29 -1.44 -29.18
CA ARG A 176 -1.97 -2.55 -28.48
C ARG A 176 -2.11 -2.28 -26.99
N TYR A 177 -1.18 -1.49 -26.42
CA TYR A 177 -1.24 -1.16 -25.01
C TYR A 177 -1.76 0.26 -24.80
N VAL A 178 -3.02 0.37 -24.48
CA VAL A 178 -3.67 1.62 -24.07
C VAL A 178 -3.94 1.51 -22.58
N PRO A 179 -3.17 2.18 -21.71
CA PRO A 179 -3.48 2.20 -20.29
C PRO A 179 -4.92 2.67 -20.11
N PRO A 180 -5.71 2.02 -19.28
CA PRO A 180 -7.09 2.44 -19.06
C PRO A 180 -7.19 3.90 -18.64
N MET A 181 -6.34 4.39 -17.75
CA MET A 181 -6.24 5.82 -17.44
C MET A 181 -5.11 6.50 -18.23
N ARG A 182 -5.11 6.31 -19.57
CA ARG A 182 -4.10 6.89 -20.44
C ARG A 182 -4.05 8.42 -20.30
N GLY A 183 -2.83 8.93 -20.20
CA GLY A 183 -2.59 10.34 -20.04
C GLY A 183 -2.66 10.82 -18.59
N HIS A 184 -3.09 9.99 -17.65
CA HIS A 184 -3.10 10.36 -16.24
C HIS A 184 -1.77 10.05 -15.55
N PHE A 185 -1.49 10.86 -14.53
CA PHE A 185 -0.32 10.72 -13.66
C PHE A 185 -0.73 10.99 -12.21
N TYR A 186 -0.16 10.26 -11.29
CA TYR A 186 -0.30 10.49 -9.85
C TYR A 186 1.01 10.22 -9.13
N ASP A 187 1.14 10.73 -7.92
CA ASP A 187 2.22 10.33 -7.01
C ASP A 187 1.81 10.56 -5.54
N VAL A 188 2.40 9.79 -4.65
CA VAL A 188 2.34 9.95 -3.19
C VAL A 188 3.76 10.18 -2.69
N VAL A 189 4.13 11.42 -2.52
CA VAL A 189 5.50 11.84 -2.21
C VAL A 189 5.66 12.06 -0.72
N LEU A 190 6.35 11.14 -0.04
CA LEU A 190 6.72 11.31 1.36
C LEU A 190 7.89 12.29 1.48
N PHE A 191 7.84 13.19 2.45
CA PHE A 191 8.91 14.15 2.76
C PHE A 191 9.71 13.78 4.01
N GLN A 192 9.48 12.61 4.58
CA GLN A 192 10.22 12.05 5.72
C GLN A 192 10.63 10.61 5.41
N ASP A 193 11.81 10.21 5.90
CA ASP A 193 12.39 8.88 5.73
C ASP A 193 12.87 8.33 7.09
N ASP A 194 13.34 7.08 7.10
CA ASP A 194 13.99 6.47 8.27
C ASP A 194 15.35 7.12 8.57
N LEU A 195 15.86 8.00 7.71
CA LEU A 195 17.04 8.84 7.90
C LEU A 195 16.64 10.30 8.05
N PRO A 196 17.37 11.10 8.85
CA PRO A 196 17.19 12.54 8.85
C PRO A 196 17.56 13.13 7.47
N ILE A 197 16.81 14.12 7.02
CA ILE A 197 16.97 14.76 5.71
C ILE A 197 17.25 16.24 5.89
N VAL A 198 18.40 16.71 5.39
CA VAL A 198 18.72 18.14 5.42
C VAL A 198 17.90 18.90 4.38
N GLU A 199 17.79 18.37 3.18
CA GLU A 199 17.00 18.98 2.12
C GLU A 199 16.35 17.94 1.21
N LYS A 200 15.00 17.98 1.10
CA LYS A 200 14.24 17.22 0.12
C LYS A 200 13.50 18.13 -0.84
N ARG A 201 13.60 17.82 -2.15
CA ARG A 201 12.92 18.53 -3.23
C ARG A 201 12.25 17.55 -4.18
N TYR A 202 11.00 17.81 -4.50
CA TYR A 202 10.27 17.14 -5.57
C TYR A 202 9.81 18.16 -6.59
N ARG A 203 10.08 17.91 -7.87
CA ARG A 203 9.70 18.78 -8.99
C ARG A 203 8.98 17.95 -10.02
N LEU A 204 7.83 18.46 -10.47
CA LEU A 204 6.99 17.82 -11.45
C LEU A 204 6.76 18.80 -12.62
N ARG A 205 7.00 18.32 -13.83
CA ARG A 205 6.66 18.98 -15.06
C ARG A 205 5.59 18.18 -15.78
N VAL A 206 4.48 18.83 -16.14
CA VAL A 206 3.37 18.22 -16.90
C VAL A 206 3.00 19.15 -18.06
N PRO A 207 2.37 18.65 -19.15
CA PRO A 207 1.76 19.46 -20.18
C PRO A 207 0.78 20.49 -19.58
N ARG A 208 0.64 21.63 -20.25
CA ARG A 208 -0.15 22.76 -19.73
C ARG A 208 -1.64 22.48 -19.59
N ASP A 209 -2.17 21.67 -20.45
CA ASP A 209 -3.56 21.22 -20.48
C ASP A 209 -3.86 20.05 -19.54
N LYS A 210 -2.85 19.62 -18.78
CA LYS A 210 -2.91 18.51 -17.82
C LYS A 210 -2.64 19.00 -16.39
N PRO A 211 -3.53 19.83 -15.81
CA PRO A 211 -3.32 20.37 -14.48
C PRO A 211 -3.33 19.27 -13.42
N VAL A 212 -2.50 19.45 -12.40
CA VAL A 212 -2.39 18.53 -11.27
C VAL A 212 -3.11 19.12 -10.08
N GLN A 213 -4.08 18.40 -9.54
CA GLN A 213 -4.59 18.66 -8.21
C GLN A 213 -3.69 18.03 -7.17
N TYR A 214 -3.50 18.67 -6.03
CA TYR A 214 -2.67 18.15 -4.96
C TYR A 214 -3.10 18.66 -3.58
N SER A 215 -2.71 17.92 -2.56
CA SER A 215 -2.82 18.34 -1.16
C SER A 215 -1.57 17.95 -0.38
N VAL A 216 -1.24 18.76 0.63
CA VAL A 216 -0.17 18.49 1.59
C VAL A 216 -0.80 17.96 2.87
N TYR A 217 -0.26 16.88 3.39
CA TYR A 217 -0.73 16.23 4.61
C TYR A 217 0.39 16.11 5.64
N ASN A 218 0.05 16.07 6.90
CA ASN A 218 0.87 15.69 8.06
C ASN A 218 2.10 16.57 8.34
N GLY A 219 2.23 17.76 7.73
CA GLY A 219 3.32 18.63 8.07
C GLY A 219 3.63 19.72 7.06
N PRO A 220 4.59 20.58 7.36
CA PRO A 220 4.93 21.70 6.50
C PRO A 220 5.77 21.23 5.31
N VAL A 221 5.18 21.29 4.12
CA VAL A 221 5.88 21.16 2.84
C VAL A 221 5.57 22.42 2.02
N SER A 222 6.60 23.15 1.62
CA SER A 222 6.42 24.36 0.82
C SER A 222 6.24 24.01 -0.65
N GLY A 223 5.19 24.54 -1.27
CA GLY A 223 4.84 24.29 -2.67
C GLY A 223 4.91 25.55 -3.54
N SER A 224 5.20 25.39 -4.82
CA SER A 224 5.12 26.46 -5.82
C SER A 224 4.68 25.91 -7.18
N LEU A 225 4.01 26.76 -7.97
CA LEU A 225 3.61 26.49 -9.36
C LEU A 225 4.12 27.61 -10.24
N ARG A 226 4.68 27.26 -11.41
CA ARG A 226 5.10 28.20 -12.45
C ARG A 226 4.66 27.71 -13.82
N PHE A 227 4.30 28.66 -14.69
CA PHE A 227 4.08 28.41 -16.11
C PHE A 227 5.41 28.50 -16.86
N ALA A 228 5.70 27.57 -17.75
CA ALA A 228 6.92 27.53 -18.56
C ALA A 228 6.59 27.06 -19.98
N GLY A 229 6.19 27.99 -20.84
CA GLY A 229 5.73 27.69 -22.20
C GLY A 229 4.48 26.77 -22.16
N ASP A 230 4.60 25.61 -22.79
CA ASP A 230 3.53 24.62 -22.88
C ASP A 230 3.51 23.64 -21.68
N SER A 231 4.12 24.02 -20.56
CA SER A 231 4.22 23.15 -19.39
C SER A 231 3.85 23.89 -18.09
N LEU A 232 3.36 23.13 -17.12
CA LEU A 232 3.22 23.50 -15.72
C LEU A 232 4.37 22.90 -14.94
N LEU A 233 5.03 23.71 -14.10
CA LEU A 233 6.13 23.29 -13.24
C LEU A 233 5.70 23.42 -11.78
N TYR A 234 5.42 22.29 -11.14
CA TYR A 234 5.18 22.19 -9.72
C TYR A 234 6.49 21.89 -8.99
N ALA A 235 6.68 22.44 -7.80
CA ALA A 235 7.82 22.13 -6.97
C ALA A 235 7.41 22.16 -5.50
N TRP A 236 7.86 21.14 -4.76
CA TRP A 236 7.69 21.04 -3.32
C TRP A 236 9.05 20.82 -2.66
N HIS A 237 9.22 21.35 -1.46
CA HIS A 237 10.44 21.15 -0.69
C HIS A 237 10.19 21.15 0.82
N ALA A 238 11.07 20.44 1.53
CA ALA A 238 11.19 20.46 2.98
C ALA A 238 12.67 20.53 3.35
N LEU A 239 12.96 21.14 4.50
CA LEU A 239 14.30 21.31 5.06
C LEU A 239 14.31 20.74 6.48
N ASP A 240 15.46 20.24 6.92
CA ASP A 240 15.73 19.80 8.29
C ASP A 240 14.65 18.86 8.85
N VAL A 241 14.34 17.83 8.08
CA VAL A 241 13.32 16.84 8.44
C VAL A 241 13.96 15.75 9.32
N PRO A 242 13.44 15.51 10.53
CA PRO A 242 13.96 14.45 11.40
C PRO A 242 13.67 13.07 10.81
N ALA A 243 14.45 12.06 11.22
CA ALA A 243 14.16 10.68 10.92
C ALA A 243 12.75 10.29 11.44
N PHE A 244 12.11 9.35 10.76
CA PHE A 244 10.85 8.79 11.21
C PHE A 244 11.09 7.76 12.30
N GLU A 245 10.65 8.06 13.52
CA GLU A 245 10.75 7.15 14.64
C GLU A 245 9.61 6.13 14.63
N ARG A 246 9.96 4.84 14.64
CA ARG A 246 8.98 3.75 14.73
C ARG A 246 8.84 3.27 16.16
N GLU A 247 7.63 3.36 16.67
CA GLU A 247 7.22 2.72 17.92
C GLU A 247 6.52 1.37 17.64
N PRO A 248 6.45 0.47 18.63
CA PRO A 248 5.64 -0.73 18.50
C PRO A 248 4.18 -0.38 18.16
N ARG A 249 3.65 -0.94 17.08
CA ARG A 249 2.29 -0.68 16.56
C ARG A 249 2.08 0.72 15.99
N THR A 250 3.15 1.40 15.58
CA THR A 250 3.03 2.64 14.78
C THR A 250 2.21 2.37 13.52
N PRO A 251 1.23 3.21 13.17
CA PRO A 251 0.55 3.18 11.87
C PRO A 251 1.54 3.25 10.71
N ASP A 252 1.08 3.01 9.50
CA ASP A 252 1.93 3.14 8.33
C ASP A 252 2.55 4.54 8.24
N ARG A 253 3.80 4.62 7.80
CA ARG A 253 4.51 5.90 7.66
C ARG A 253 3.76 6.88 6.78
N THR A 254 3.05 6.42 5.75
CA THR A 254 2.25 7.26 4.87
C THR A 254 1.11 7.98 5.59
N ASP A 255 0.64 7.47 6.72
CA ASP A 255 -0.39 8.11 7.53
C ASP A 255 0.13 9.23 8.44
N LEU A 256 1.42 9.24 8.74
CA LEU A 256 2.02 10.11 9.75
C LEU A 256 3.06 11.09 9.16
N ALA A 257 3.83 10.66 8.16
CA ALA A 257 4.89 11.47 7.57
C ALA A 257 4.31 12.66 6.77
N PRO A 258 4.99 13.80 6.74
CA PRO A 258 4.70 14.87 5.80
C PRO A 258 4.71 14.34 4.38
N LYS A 259 3.61 14.54 3.64
CA LYS A 259 3.47 14.03 2.27
C LYS A 259 2.71 15.00 1.37
N VAL A 260 2.95 14.86 0.08
CA VAL A 260 2.15 15.45 -0.98
C VAL A 260 1.49 14.32 -1.76
N VAL A 261 0.17 14.35 -1.86
CA VAL A 261 -0.59 13.48 -2.76
C VAL A 261 -1.04 14.33 -3.94
N LEU A 262 -0.82 13.84 -5.14
CA LEU A 262 -1.11 14.56 -6.37
C LEU A 262 -1.66 13.64 -7.46
N ALA A 263 -2.54 14.16 -8.31
CA ALA A 263 -3.13 13.43 -9.43
C ALA A 263 -3.60 14.37 -10.53
N THR A 264 -3.64 13.87 -11.76
CA THR A 264 -4.26 14.53 -12.91
C THR A 264 -5.68 14.03 -13.17
N VAL A 265 -6.14 12.96 -12.53
CA VAL A 265 -7.52 12.47 -12.56
C VAL A 265 -8.44 13.53 -11.96
N GLU A 266 -9.62 13.75 -12.56
CA GLU A 266 -10.52 14.83 -12.17
C GLU A 266 -11.18 14.58 -10.82
N ASP A 267 -11.79 13.40 -10.64
CA ASP A 267 -12.50 13.04 -9.42
C ASP A 267 -12.53 11.51 -9.19
N TRP A 268 -13.07 11.09 -8.06
CA TRP A 268 -13.25 9.69 -7.73
C TRP A 268 -14.31 8.98 -8.58
N PRO A 269 -15.45 9.61 -8.93
CA PRO A 269 -16.41 9.03 -9.87
C PRO A 269 -15.82 8.69 -11.24
N GLU A 270 -14.90 9.50 -11.79
CA GLU A 270 -14.17 9.18 -13.02
C GLU A 270 -13.36 7.87 -12.85
N LYS A 271 -12.64 7.76 -11.71
CA LYS A 271 -11.87 6.57 -11.40
C LYS A 271 -12.74 5.33 -11.17
N SER A 272 -13.90 5.50 -10.55
CA SER A 272 -14.88 4.44 -10.34
C SER A 272 -15.40 3.90 -11.66
N ARG A 273 -15.84 4.77 -12.59
CA ARG A 273 -16.30 4.39 -13.94
C ARG A 273 -15.22 3.65 -14.71
N TRP A 274 -14.00 4.18 -14.70
CA TRP A 274 -12.86 3.49 -15.32
C TRP A 274 -12.66 2.08 -14.76
N PHE A 275 -12.67 1.92 -13.44
CA PHE A 275 -12.46 0.62 -12.79
C PHE A 275 -13.59 -0.37 -13.13
N PHE A 276 -14.82 0.11 -13.26
CA PHE A 276 -15.94 -0.67 -13.77
C PHE A 276 -15.72 -1.11 -15.22
N GLU A 277 -15.42 -0.17 -16.11
CA GLU A 277 -15.29 -0.43 -17.55
C GLU A 277 -14.22 -1.48 -17.87
N VAL A 278 -13.05 -1.40 -17.22
CA VAL A 278 -11.95 -2.34 -17.47
C VAL A 278 -12.19 -3.73 -16.90
N ASN A 279 -13.08 -3.86 -15.91
CA ASN A 279 -13.32 -5.13 -15.21
C ASN A 279 -14.66 -5.80 -15.57
N GLU A 280 -15.62 -5.07 -16.07
CA GLU A 280 -16.94 -5.64 -16.40
C GLU A 280 -16.87 -6.87 -17.34
N PRO A 281 -16.01 -6.89 -18.38
CA PRO A 281 -15.92 -8.04 -19.29
C PRO A 281 -15.38 -9.33 -18.65
N VAL A 282 -14.72 -9.25 -17.48
CA VAL A 282 -14.07 -10.44 -16.88
C VAL A 282 -14.99 -11.27 -15.98
N PHE A 283 -16.21 -10.81 -15.70
CA PHE A 283 -17.15 -11.47 -14.77
C PHE A 283 -18.09 -12.50 -15.46
N GLU A 284 -17.76 -12.94 -16.68
CA GLU A 284 -18.51 -14.01 -17.34
C GLU A 284 -18.35 -15.35 -16.62
N ALA A 285 -19.43 -16.13 -16.56
CA ALA A 285 -19.46 -17.45 -15.94
C ALA A 285 -19.72 -18.54 -16.99
N ASP A 286 -18.91 -19.59 -16.98
CA ASP A 286 -19.13 -20.79 -17.76
C ASP A 286 -20.12 -21.79 -17.08
N GLY A 287 -20.38 -22.91 -17.75
CA GLY A 287 -21.25 -23.95 -17.21
C GLY A 287 -20.69 -24.62 -15.95
N ALA A 288 -19.37 -24.61 -15.73
CA ALA A 288 -18.76 -25.22 -14.55
C ALA A 288 -18.99 -24.35 -13.30
N ILE A 289 -18.80 -23.02 -13.45
CA ILE A 289 -19.09 -22.05 -12.39
C ILE A 289 -20.58 -22.11 -12.00
N ARG A 290 -21.49 -22.10 -12.99
CA ARG A 290 -22.94 -22.16 -12.74
C ARG A 290 -23.34 -23.41 -11.96
N ARG A 291 -22.88 -24.59 -12.38
CA ARG A 291 -23.13 -25.84 -11.64
C ARG A 291 -22.58 -25.82 -10.22
N LYS A 292 -21.40 -25.22 -10.01
CA LYS A 292 -20.82 -25.10 -8.68
C LYS A 292 -21.65 -24.20 -7.77
N VAL A 293 -22.14 -23.07 -8.26
CA VAL A 293 -23.05 -22.20 -7.51
C VAL A 293 -24.36 -22.93 -7.15
N GLU A 294 -24.97 -23.63 -8.11
CA GLU A 294 -26.18 -24.44 -7.87
C GLU A 294 -25.94 -25.54 -6.82
N GLU A 295 -24.78 -26.20 -6.87
CA GLU A 295 -24.39 -27.23 -5.89
C GLU A 295 -24.28 -26.65 -4.47
N LEU A 296 -23.57 -25.52 -4.33
CA LEU A 296 -23.30 -24.87 -3.05
C LEU A 296 -24.57 -24.29 -2.41
N LEU A 297 -25.47 -23.75 -3.22
CA LEU A 297 -26.66 -23.04 -2.75
C LEU A 297 -27.91 -23.92 -2.71
N ARG A 298 -27.77 -25.23 -2.91
CA ARG A 298 -28.94 -26.14 -2.94
C ARG A 298 -29.68 -26.15 -1.59
N GLY A 299 -30.93 -25.65 -1.60
CA GLY A 299 -31.79 -25.59 -0.43
C GLY A 299 -31.50 -24.41 0.51
N VAL A 300 -30.63 -23.48 0.11
CA VAL A 300 -30.36 -22.25 0.86
C VAL A 300 -31.26 -21.13 0.32
N GLU A 301 -32.07 -20.56 1.20
CA GLU A 301 -32.98 -19.46 0.84
C GLU A 301 -32.48 -18.09 1.32
N ASP A 302 -31.83 -18.04 2.47
CA ASP A 302 -31.36 -16.82 3.10
C ASP A 302 -30.20 -16.18 2.31
N GLU A 303 -30.32 -14.88 2.02
CA GLU A 303 -29.34 -14.16 1.19
C GLU A 303 -27.98 -13.98 1.87
N GLU A 304 -27.98 -13.73 3.19
CA GLU A 304 -26.73 -13.59 3.95
C GLU A 304 -25.99 -14.94 3.99
N GLU A 305 -26.72 -16.02 4.15
CA GLU A 305 -26.16 -17.38 4.11
C GLU A 305 -25.60 -17.71 2.72
N LYS A 306 -26.32 -17.36 1.62
CA LYS A 306 -25.81 -17.54 0.25
C LYS A 306 -24.49 -16.80 0.04
N MET A 307 -24.42 -15.53 0.44
CA MET A 307 -23.20 -14.72 0.32
C MET A 307 -22.05 -15.33 1.14
N ALA A 308 -22.30 -15.75 2.36
CA ALA A 308 -21.29 -16.36 3.23
C ALA A 308 -20.76 -17.69 2.65
N ILE A 309 -21.64 -18.55 2.14
CA ILE A 309 -21.25 -19.84 1.52
C ILE A 309 -20.35 -19.60 0.31
N LEU A 310 -20.74 -18.70 -0.60
CA LEU A 310 -19.95 -18.40 -1.81
C LEU A 310 -18.61 -17.77 -1.44
N LEU A 311 -18.60 -16.81 -0.51
CA LEU A 311 -17.38 -16.18 -0.04
C LEU A 311 -16.41 -17.20 0.57
N HIS A 312 -16.88 -18.04 1.48
CA HIS A 312 -16.04 -19.04 2.14
C HIS A 312 -15.53 -20.09 1.16
N TRP A 313 -16.33 -20.49 0.18
CA TRP A 313 -15.86 -21.38 -0.87
C TRP A 313 -14.72 -20.73 -1.67
N VAL A 314 -14.89 -19.48 -2.13
CA VAL A 314 -13.86 -18.76 -2.85
C VAL A 314 -12.60 -18.61 -1.99
N ALA A 315 -12.74 -18.18 -0.73
CA ALA A 315 -11.63 -17.97 0.18
C ALA A 315 -10.82 -19.24 0.50
N GLN A 316 -11.46 -20.41 0.44
CA GLN A 316 -10.82 -21.69 0.77
C GLN A 316 -10.28 -22.44 -0.44
N GLU A 317 -10.92 -22.27 -1.60
CA GLU A 317 -10.60 -23.04 -2.82
C GLU A 317 -9.68 -22.29 -3.79
N ILE A 318 -9.60 -20.95 -3.70
CA ILE A 318 -8.69 -20.16 -4.52
C ILE A 318 -7.45 -19.81 -3.70
N ARG A 319 -6.33 -20.38 -4.11
CA ARG A 319 -5.05 -20.15 -3.44
C ARG A 319 -4.53 -18.75 -3.74
N TYR A 320 -4.10 -18.00 -2.72
CA TYR A 320 -3.43 -16.72 -2.94
C TYR A 320 -2.06 -16.92 -3.59
N SER A 321 -1.96 -16.64 -4.87
CA SER A 321 -0.71 -16.71 -5.65
C SER A 321 -0.84 -15.92 -6.93
N GLY A 322 0.09 -15.01 -7.20
CA GLY A 322 0.19 -14.25 -8.45
C GLY A 322 1.31 -14.77 -9.34
N ILE A 323 0.98 -15.28 -10.53
CA ILE A 323 1.95 -15.75 -11.53
C ILE A 323 2.20 -14.66 -12.58
N SER A 324 1.18 -13.86 -12.89
CA SER A 324 1.27 -12.68 -13.77
C SER A 324 0.40 -11.55 -13.23
N MET A 325 0.68 -10.32 -13.67
CA MET A 325 -0.17 -9.16 -13.34
C MET A 325 -1.50 -9.14 -14.11
N GLY A 326 -1.64 -9.95 -15.15
CA GLY A 326 -2.71 -9.84 -16.11
C GLY A 326 -2.42 -8.78 -17.18
N GLU A 327 -3.35 -8.58 -18.10
CA GLU A 327 -3.28 -7.49 -19.05
C GLU A 327 -3.68 -6.19 -18.34
N GLY A 328 -2.81 -5.20 -18.42
CA GLY A 328 -3.11 -3.85 -17.93
C GLY A 328 -2.94 -3.62 -16.44
N GLU A 329 -1.73 -3.38 -15.98
CA GLU A 329 -1.40 -2.49 -14.86
C GLU A 329 -1.81 -2.90 -13.44
N GLY A 330 -2.22 -4.08 -13.19
CA GLY A 330 -2.52 -4.53 -11.83
C GLY A 330 -3.93 -4.20 -11.30
N TYR A 331 -4.69 -3.32 -11.93
CA TYR A 331 -6.10 -3.03 -11.60
C TYR A 331 -7.10 -3.85 -12.40
N THR A 332 -6.70 -4.41 -13.53
CA THR A 332 -7.53 -5.33 -14.31
C THR A 332 -7.48 -6.72 -13.68
N LEU A 333 -8.64 -7.29 -13.43
CA LEU A 333 -8.82 -8.62 -12.85
C LEU A 333 -8.63 -9.68 -13.93
N HIS A 334 -8.17 -10.88 -13.55
CA HIS A 334 -8.24 -12.02 -14.44
C HIS A 334 -9.69 -12.50 -14.64
N PRO A 335 -10.04 -13.08 -15.82
CA PRO A 335 -11.36 -13.63 -16.03
C PRO A 335 -11.75 -14.63 -14.93
N GLY A 336 -12.98 -14.53 -14.43
CA GLY A 336 -13.50 -15.45 -13.40
C GLY A 336 -13.39 -16.93 -13.80
N ILE A 337 -13.58 -17.23 -15.09
CA ILE A 337 -13.40 -18.59 -15.67
C ILE A 337 -11.95 -19.08 -15.45
N MET A 338 -10.95 -18.23 -15.72
CA MET A 338 -9.53 -18.57 -15.53
C MET A 338 -9.23 -18.85 -14.05
N THR A 339 -9.62 -17.93 -13.16
CA THR A 339 -9.43 -18.07 -11.72
C THR A 339 -10.13 -19.33 -11.16
N PHE A 340 -11.32 -19.66 -11.67
CA PHE A 340 -12.04 -20.88 -11.26
C PHE A 340 -11.29 -22.15 -11.66
N HIS A 341 -10.72 -22.23 -12.85
CA HIS A 341 -10.03 -23.43 -13.32
C HIS A 341 -8.63 -23.57 -12.72
N ASP A 342 -7.90 -22.46 -12.60
CA ASP A 342 -6.51 -22.43 -12.09
C ASP A 342 -6.43 -22.56 -10.56
N ARG A 343 -7.52 -22.28 -9.84
CA ARG A 343 -7.56 -22.29 -8.38
C ARG A 343 -6.50 -21.42 -7.73
N CYS A 344 -6.08 -20.36 -8.39
CA CYS A 344 -5.14 -19.39 -7.84
C CYS A 344 -5.39 -17.99 -8.40
N GLY A 345 -4.98 -16.98 -7.62
CA GLY A 345 -5.05 -15.58 -7.97
C GLY A 345 -4.60 -14.70 -6.79
N VAL A 346 -4.44 -13.41 -7.04
CA VAL A 346 -4.22 -12.43 -5.97
C VAL A 346 -5.55 -11.81 -5.52
N CYS A 347 -5.53 -10.86 -4.59
CA CYS A 347 -6.75 -10.26 -4.01
C CYS A 347 -7.80 -9.87 -5.07
N LYS A 348 -7.38 -9.21 -6.16
CA LYS A 348 -8.27 -8.80 -7.24
C LYS A 348 -8.95 -9.99 -7.94
N ASP A 349 -8.21 -11.07 -8.20
CA ASP A 349 -8.73 -12.25 -8.89
C ASP A 349 -9.69 -13.05 -8.00
N ILE A 350 -9.37 -13.13 -6.70
CA ILE A 350 -10.21 -13.75 -5.68
C ILE A 350 -11.52 -12.96 -5.52
N ALA A 351 -11.44 -11.63 -5.47
CA ALA A 351 -12.61 -10.75 -5.47
C ALA A 351 -13.44 -10.91 -6.75
N GLY A 352 -12.80 -10.91 -7.93
CA GLY A 352 -13.46 -11.11 -9.22
C GLY A 352 -14.16 -12.46 -9.33
N MET A 353 -13.58 -13.53 -8.78
CA MET A 353 -14.22 -14.84 -8.69
C MET A 353 -15.50 -14.78 -7.84
N LEU A 354 -15.45 -14.09 -6.70
CA LEU A 354 -16.64 -13.91 -5.85
C LEU A 354 -17.72 -13.08 -6.54
N VAL A 355 -17.35 -11.97 -7.22
CA VAL A 355 -18.29 -11.18 -8.04
C VAL A 355 -18.98 -12.08 -9.07
N THR A 356 -18.22 -12.90 -9.81
CA THR A 356 -18.75 -13.81 -10.82
C THR A 356 -19.76 -14.80 -10.22
N MET A 357 -19.43 -15.43 -9.08
CA MET A 357 -20.32 -16.41 -8.45
C MET A 357 -21.58 -15.77 -7.85
N LEU A 358 -21.45 -14.60 -7.24
CA LEU A 358 -22.60 -13.86 -6.70
C LEU A 358 -23.56 -13.41 -7.81
N ARG A 359 -23.04 -12.96 -8.96
CA ARG A 359 -23.88 -12.63 -10.13
C ARG A 359 -24.63 -13.86 -10.66
N VAL A 360 -24.01 -15.03 -10.68
CA VAL A 360 -24.70 -16.28 -11.03
C VAL A 360 -25.81 -16.61 -10.03
N ALA A 361 -25.62 -16.28 -8.75
CA ALA A 361 -26.62 -16.44 -7.71
C ALA A 361 -27.75 -15.37 -7.73
N GLY A 362 -27.65 -14.36 -8.63
CA GLY A 362 -28.67 -13.35 -8.82
C GLY A 362 -28.43 -12.01 -8.09
N PHE A 363 -27.28 -11.83 -7.45
CA PHE A 363 -26.94 -10.58 -6.76
C PHE A 363 -26.38 -9.53 -7.73
N THR A 364 -26.69 -8.26 -7.50
CA THR A 364 -26.01 -7.12 -8.12
C THR A 364 -24.72 -6.85 -7.37
N THR A 365 -23.58 -7.03 -8.04
CA THR A 365 -22.27 -6.98 -7.37
C THR A 365 -21.22 -6.28 -8.21
N TYR A 366 -20.28 -5.63 -7.51
CA TYR A 366 -19.22 -4.82 -8.09
C TYR A 366 -17.87 -5.10 -7.44
N PRO A 367 -16.77 -4.97 -8.20
CA PRO A 367 -15.43 -4.95 -7.62
C PRO A 367 -15.17 -3.61 -6.93
N VAL A 368 -14.34 -3.63 -5.90
CA VAL A 368 -14.06 -2.46 -5.06
C VAL A 368 -12.56 -2.31 -4.84
N MET A 369 -12.06 -1.11 -5.10
CA MET A 369 -10.69 -0.73 -4.73
C MET A 369 -10.65 -0.28 -3.27
N THR A 370 -9.73 -0.80 -2.49
CA THR A 370 -9.47 -0.37 -1.11
C THR A 370 -7.98 -0.41 -0.78
N MET A 371 -7.62 0.10 0.38
CA MET A 371 -6.25 0.10 0.88
C MET A 371 -6.18 -0.68 2.19
N ALA A 372 -5.38 -1.73 2.23
CA ALA A 372 -5.05 -2.42 3.46
C ALA A 372 -3.73 -1.84 4.01
N GLY A 373 -3.80 -1.21 5.19
CA GLY A 373 -2.61 -0.74 5.93
C GLY A 373 -2.47 0.76 6.11
N SER A 374 -2.88 1.59 5.16
CA SER A 374 -2.80 3.05 5.27
C SER A 374 -4.08 3.76 4.80
N ARG A 375 -4.18 5.04 5.08
CA ARG A 375 -5.34 5.85 4.65
C ARG A 375 -5.26 6.21 3.18
N VAL A 376 -6.41 6.25 2.54
CA VAL A 376 -6.59 6.87 1.22
C VAL A 376 -6.96 8.33 1.42
N GLU A 377 -6.19 9.21 0.85
CA GLU A 377 -6.43 10.65 0.91
C GLU A 377 -7.42 11.09 -0.18
N ARG A 378 -7.97 12.29 -0.04
CA ARG A 378 -9.04 12.81 -0.91
C ARG A 378 -8.66 13.03 -2.37
N ILE A 379 -7.37 13.21 -2.66
CA ILE A 379 -6.89 13.38 -4.03
C ILE A 379 -7.03 12.04 -4.75
N PRO A 380 -7.66 11.97 -5.96
CA PRO A 380 -7.93 10.72 -6.67
C PRO A 380 -6.66 10.13 -7.33
N ALA A 381 -5.64 9.94 -6.52
CA ALA A 381 -4.44 9.18 -6.85
C ALA A 381 -4.66 7.68 -6.61
N ASP A 382 -3.88 6.84 -7.28
CA ASP A 382 -3.92 5.39 -7.06
C ASP A 382 -3.23 5.03 -5.75
N GLN A 383 -4.01 5.07 -4.68
CA GLN A 383 -3.57 4.80 -3.31
C GLN A 383 -4.04 3.41 -2.82
N PHE A 384 -4.47 2.56 -3.74
CA PHE A 384 -5.06 1.26 -3.42
C PHE A 384 -4.06 0.12 -3.58
N ASN A 385 -4.15 -0.90 -2.73
CA ASN A 385 -3.35 -2.12 -2.81
C ASN A 385 -4.18 -3.38 -2.66
N HIS A 386 -5.50 -3.26 -2.51
CA HIS A 386 -6.39 -4.36 -2.24
C HIS A 386 -7.70 -4.23 -3.03
N CYS A 387 -8.30 -5.38 -3.35
CA CYS A 387 -9.58 -5.46 -4.03
C CYS A 387 -10.53 -6.36 -3.24
N VAL A 388 -11.76 -5.87 -3.05
CA VAL A 388 -12.85 -6.55 -2.35
C VAL A 388 -14.14 -6.49 -3.17
N VAL A 389 -15.27 -6.89 -2.60
CA VAL A 389 -16.56 -6.99 -3.31
C VAL A 389 -17.63 -6.16 -2.59
N ALA A 390 -18.45 -5.45 -3.35
CA ALA A 390 -19.69 -4.81 -2.88
C ALA A 390 -20.91 -5.55 -3.45
N VAL A 391 -21.89 -5.82 -2.60
CA VAL A 391 -23.22 -6.33 -2.98
C VAL A 391 -24.23 -5.21 -2.76
N GLU A 392 -24.91 -4.78 -3.83
CA GLU A 392 -25.95 -3.76 -3.75
C GLU A 392 -27.23 -4.34 -3.10
N ARG A 393 -27.83 -3.58 -2.20
CA ARG A 393 -29.06 -3.93 -1.49
C ARG A 393 -30.26 -3.22 -2.10
N GLU A 394 -31.45 -3.71 -1.82
CA GLU A 394 -32.72 -3.13 -2.30
C GLU A 394 -32.90 -1.65 -1.90
N ASP A 395 -32.30 -1.22 -0.80
CA ASP A 395 -32.34 0.17 -0.33
C ASP A 395 -31.25 1.08 -0.93
N GLY A 396 -30.45 0.55 -1.87
CA GLY A 396 -29.32 1.23 -2.50
C GLY A 396 -28.05 1.28 -1.64
N SER A 397 -28.03 0.65 -0.49
CA SER A 397 -26.80 0.50 0.31
C SER A 397 -25.95 -0.67 -0.20
N PHE A 398 -24.68 -0.74 0.26
CA PHE A 398 -23.78 -1.80 -0.12
C PHE A 398 -23.36 -2.64 1.09
N THR A 399 -23.35 -3.96 0.93
CA THR A 399 -22.69 -4.89 1.83
C THR A 399 -21.31 -5.23 1.29
N MET A 400 -20.28 -4.99 2.09
CA MET A 400 -18.90 -5.26 1.73
C MET A 400 -18.50 -6.69 2.10
N LEU A 401 -17.80 -7.38 1.20
CA LEU A 401 -17.33 -8.76 1.35
C LEU A 401 -15.85 -8.84 0.98
N ASP A 402 -15.04 -9.50 1.83
CA ASP A 402 -13.62 -9.70 1.57
C ASP A 402 -13.23 -11.19 1.61
N PRO A 403 -13.12 -11.85 0.45
CA PRO A 403 -12.75 -13.26 0.38
C PRO A 403 -11.26 -13.50 0.66
N THR A 404 -10.40 -12.49 0.54
CA THR A 404 -8.95 -12.66 0.67
C THR A 404 -8.53 -12.96 2.11
N TRP A 405 -9.14 -12.29 3.10
CA TRP A 405 -8.82 -12.43 4.52
C TRP A 405 -9.70 -13.44 5.27
N ALA A 406 -10.60 -14.13 4.54
CA ALA A 406 -11.62 -14.99 5.13
C ALA A 406 -11.34 -16.52 5.12
N PRO A 407 -10.17 -17.08 4.69
CA PRO A 407 -10.03 -18.54 4.59
C PRO A 407 -10.26 -19.27 5.92
N PHE A 408 -10.03 -18.59 7.05
CA PHE A 408 -10.31 -19.13 8.40
C PHE A 408 -11.08 -18.12 9.27
N ASN A 409 -11.87 -17.23 8.67
CA ASN A 409 -12.67 -16.28 9.40
C ASN A 409 -14.15 -16.48 9.07
N ARG A 410 -14.98 -16.68 10.09
CA ARG A 410 -16.45 -16.78 9.91
C ARG A 410 -17.07 -15.46 9.41
N ALA A 411 -16.47 -14.33 9.77
CA ALA A 411 -16.92 -13.02 9.29
C ALA A 411 -16.64 -12.88 7.79
N THR A 412 -17.59 -12.30 7.06
CA THR A 412 -17.52 -12.05 5.62
C THR A 412 -16.79 -10.77 5.28
N TRP A 413 -16.39 -9.98 6.28
CA TRP A 413 -15.65 -8.73 6.13
C TRP A 413 -14.45 -8.68 7.07
N SER A 414 -13.32 -8.21 6.56
CA SER A 414 -12.10 -8.02 7.36
C SER A 414 -12.14 -6.72 8.17
N ARG A 415 -11.72 -6.81 9.43
CA ARG A 415 -11.57 -5.63 10.29
C ARG A 415 -10.22 -4.94 10.16
N TRP A 416 -9.31 -5.53 9.38
CA TRP A 416 -8.03 -4.90 9.03
C TRP A 416 -8.20 -3.62 8.21
N GLU A 417 -9.36 -3.46 7.57
CA GLU A 417 -9.73 -2.33 6.72
C GLU A 417 -10.67 -1.34 7.43
N GLY A 418 -10.92 -1.52 8.71
CA GLY A 418 -11.68 -0.56 9.51
C GLY A 418 -11.06 0.84 9.44
N GLU A 419 -11.92 1.86 9.23
CA GLU A 419 -11.53 3.28 9.06
C GLU A 419 -10.71 3.59 7.79
N GLN A 420 -10.49 2.62 6.91
CA GLN A 420 -9.94 2.84 5.58
C GLN A 420 -11.02 3.39 4.63
N HIS A 421 -10.62 3.69 3.40
CA HIS A 421 -11.52 4.16 2.37
C HIS A 421 -11.59 3.16 1.21
N TYR A 422 -12.69 3.21 0.47
CA TYR A 422 -12.91 2.40 -0.72
C TYR A 422 -13.58 3.19 -1.83
N VAL A 423 -13.45 2.71 -3.06
CA VAL A 423 -14.19 3.15 -4.23
C VAL A 423 -14.79 1.95 -4.93
N ILE A 424 -16.11 1.93 -5.07
CA ILE A 424 -16.82 0.86 -5.80
C ILE A 424 -16.74 1.18 -7.29
N GLY A 425 -16.44 0.18 -8.12
CA GLY A 425 -16.48 0.31 -9.57
C GLY A 425 -17.90 0.16 -10.10
N THR A 426 -18.58 1.26 -10.41
CA THR A 426 -19.93 1.28 -10.98
C THR A 426 -19.98 2.09 -12.26
N ALA A 427 -20.98 1.82 -13.12
CA ALA A 427 -21.18 2.55 -14.38
C ALA A 427 -21.50 4.04 -14.18
N ASP A 428 -22.18 4.39 -13.10
CA ASP A 428 -22.53 5.77 -12.76
C ASP A 428 -21.38 6.53 -12.08
N GLY A 429 -20.46 5.80 -11.48
CA GLY A 429 -19.31 6.34 -10.76
C GLY A 429 -19.65 6.65 -9.30
N GLU A 430 -18.85 6.08 -8.38
CA GLU A 430 -18.97 6.26 -6.94
C GLU A 430 -17.84 7.13 -6.39
N ASP A 431 -18.14 7.87 -5.32
CA ASP A 431 -17.15 8.68 -4.63
C ASP A 431 -16.38 7.85 -3.58
N LEU A 432 -15.27 8.41 -3.09
CA LEU A 432 -14.48 7.82 -2.02
C LEU A 432 -15.31 7.75 -0.73
N THR A 433 -15.49 6.54 -0.21
CA THR A 433 -16.30 6.29 0.99
C THR A 433 -15.45 5.67 2.09
N ALA A 434 -15.69 6.08 3.34
CA ALA A 434 -14.99 5.50 4.49
C ALA A 434 -15.65 4.18 4.93
N ILE A 435 -14.82 3.20 5.26
CA ILE A 435 -15.25 1.96 5.90
C ILE A 435 -15.59 2.28 7.36
N ARG A 436 -16.76 1.83 7.82
CA ARG A 436 -17.19 2.07 9.18
C ARG A 436 -16.22 1.48 10.22
N SER A 437 -16.09 2.14 11.34
CA SER A 437 -15.46 1.55 12.52
C SER A 437 -16.30 0.40 13.08
N PHE A 438 -15.63 -0.61 13.60
CA PHE A 438 -16.27 -1.77 14.22
C PHE A 438 -16.37 -1.58 15.73
N ALA A 439 -17.51 -1.95 16.31
CA ALA A 439 -17.65 -1.98 17.75
C ALA A 439 -16.70 -3.02 18.37
N PRO A 440 -16.09 -2.75 19.54
CA PRO A 440 -15.17 -3.70 20.19
C PRO A 440 -15.83 -5.07 20.45
N GLU A 441 -17.12 -5.10 20.70
CA GLU A 441 -17.92 -6.31 20.96
C GLU A 441 -18.03 -7.24 19.76
N GLU A 442 -17.84 -6.70 18.55
CA GLU A 442 -17.82 -7.47 17.31
C GLU A 442 -16.51 -8.28 17.15
N SER A 443 -15.47 -7.98 17.92
CA SER A 443 -14.19 -8.70 17.89
C SER A 443 -13.65 -8.90 19.30
N ARG A 444 -13.94 -10.03 19.89
CA ARG A 444 -13.52 -10.35 21.24
C ARG A 444 -13.02 -11.78 21.40
N MET A 445 -12.10 -11.97 22.32
CA MET A 445 -11.72 -13.25 22.89
C MET A 445 -12.37 -13.36 24.28
N ARG A 446 -13.11 -14.41 24.51
CA ARG A 446 -13.62 -14.77 25.84
C ARG A 446 -12.88 -15.99 26.33
N ILE A 447 -12.41 -15.94 27.57
CA ILE A 447 -11.73 -17.03 28.24
C ILE A 447 -12.51 -17.31 29.54
N ASP A 448 -13.11 -18.49 29.62
CA ASP A 448 -13.76 -19.00 30.83
C ASP A 448 -12.94 -20.17 31.33
N GLY A 449 -12.61 -20.20 32.62
CA GLY A 449 -11.76 -21.26 33.16
C GLY A 449 -11.93 -21.50 34.62
N HIS A 450 -11.61 -22.74 35.01
CA HIS A 450 -11.51 -23.16 36.39
C HIS A 450 -10.11 -23.70 36.61
N ALA A 451 -9.40 -23.12 37.57
CA ALA A 451 -8.04 -23.53 37.86
C ALA A 451 -7.79 -23.63 39.37
N ARG A 452 -6.84 -24.47 39.75
CA ARG A 452 -6.33 -24.62 41.09
C ARG A 452 -4.86 -24.23 41.11
N LEU A 453 -4.51 -23.36 42.03
CA LEU A 453 -3.13 -23.01 42.33
C LEU A 453 -2.58 -24.03 43.34
N ASP A 454 -1.45 -24.65 43.05
CA ASP A 454 -0.78 -25.57 43.95
C ASP A 454 0.25 -24.85 44.85
N ALA A 455 0.92 -25.63 45.72
CA ALA A 455 1.90 -25.09 46.66
C ALA A 455 3.23 -24.67 46.00
N ALA A 456 3.50 -25.12 44.77
CA ALA A 456 4.67 -24.74 43.99
C ALA A 456 4.43 -23.43 43.23
N GLY A 457 3.19 -22.98 43.16
CA GLY A 457 2.80 -21.79 42.40
C GLY A 457 2.31 -22.10 40.99
N ASP A 458 2.12 -23.39 40.66
CA ASP A 458 1.63 -23.80 39.35
C ASP A 458 0.09 -23.78 39.31
N LEU A 459 -0.46 -23.38 38.17
CA LEU A 459 -1.88 -23.27 37.92
C LEU A 459 -2.35 -24.45 37.03
N HIS A 460 -3.19 -25.31 37.58
CA HIS A 460 -3.75 -26.47 36.88
C HIS A 460 -5.25 -26.29 36.68
N GLY A 461 -5.77 -26.52 35.47
CA GLY A 461 -7.20 -26.36 35.24
C GLY A 461 -7.62 -26.57 33.79
N THR A 462 -8.88 -26.23 33.51
CA THR A 462 -9.47 -26.23 32.19
C THR A 462 -9.89 -24.81 31.80
N MET A 463 -9.71 -24.47 30.55
CA MET A 463 -10.10 -23.17 29.97
C MET A 463 -10.89 -23.41 28.69
N THR A 464 -11.90 -22.60 28.46
CA THR A 464 -12.61 -22.52 27.18
C THR A 464 -12.33 -21.15 26.56
N LEU A 465 -11.75 -21.14 25.37
CA LEU A 465 -11.52 -19.96 24.60
C LEU A 465 -12.60 -19.88 23.51
N THR A 466 -13.32 -18.76 23.46
CA THR A 466 -14.33 -18.50 22.43
C THR A 466 -13.95 -17.22 21.69
N GLY A 467 -13.76 -17.32 20.37
CA GLY A 467 -13.41 -16.20 19.51
C GLY A 467 -14.61 -15.64 18.77
N LYS A 468 -14.66 -14.30 18.60
CA LYS A 468 -15.58 -13.61 17.70
C LYS A 468 -14.81 -12.60 16.86
N GLY A 469 -15.19 -12.42 15.60
CA GLY A 469 -14.51 -11.51 14.65
C GLY A 469 -13.04 -11.88 14.43
N ILE A 470 -12.09 -10.96 14.61
CA ILE A 470 -10.64 -11.23 14.46
C ILE A 470 -10.17 -12.38 15.37
N SER A 471 -10.74 -12.46 16.57
CA SER A 471 -10.38 -13.53 17.50
C SER A 471 -10.84 -14.91 17.05
N ASP A 472 -12.01 -15.00 16.36
CA ASP A 472 -12.46 -16.24 15.70
C ASP A 472 -11.43 -16.69 14.65
N GLY A 473 -11.04 -15.79 13.75
CA GLY A 473 -10.03 -16.08 12.73
C GLY A 473 -8.67 -16.48 13.33
N ARG A 474 -8.22 -15.82 14.41
CA ARG A 474 -6.97 -16.18 15.11
C ARG A 474 -6.97 -17.59 15.67
N LEU A 475 -8.06 -17.99 16.32
CA LEU A 475 -8.20 -19.36 16.87
C LEU A 475 -8.17 -20.39 15.74
N ARG A 476 -8.93 -20.15 14.66
CA ARG A 476 -8.99 -21.06 13.52
C ARG A 476 -7.65 -21.18 12.79
N SER A 477 -7.00 -20.05 12.49
CA SER A 477 -5.71 -20.02 11.80
C SER A 477 -4.64 -20.73 12.62
N ALA A 478 -4.58 -20.51 13.94
CA ALA A 478 -3.62 -21.19 14.80
C ALA A 478 -3.73 -22.72 14.75
N LEU A 479 -4.95 -23.25 14.60
CA LEU A 479 -5.17 -24.69 14.47
C LEU A 479 -4.93 -25.19 13.04
N ALA A 480 -5.27 -24.39 12.02
CA ALA A 480 -5.13 -24.76 10.63
C ALA A 480 -3.65 -24.75 10.17
N ASP A 481 -2.88 -23.78 10.66
CA ASP A 481 -1.47 -23.62 10.33
C ASP A 481 -0.58 -24.61 11.09
N ALA A 482 -1.06 -25.13 12.24
CA ALA A 482 -0.33 -26.10 13.04
C ALA A 482 -0.44 -27.51 12.47
N PRO A 483 0.67 -28.26 12.37
CA PRO A 483 0.61 -29.69 12.12
C PRO A 483 -0.28 -30.38 13.18
N ALA A 484 -0.99 -31.45 12.81
CA ALA A 484 -1.90 -32.16 13.72
C ALA A 484 -1.25 -32.57 15.06
N TRP A 485 0.06 -32.88 15.02
CA TRP A 485 0.84 -33.28 16.19
C TRP A 485 1.29 -32.09 17.07
N ASP A 486 1.19 -30.83 16.60
CA ASP A 486 1.58 -29.61 17.36
C ASP A 486 0.40 -28.66 17.64
N ARG A 487 -0.84 -29.11 17.50
CA ARG A 487 -2.01 -28.25 17.76
C ARG A 487 -2.07 -27.78 19.21
N THR A 488 -1.69 -28.61 20.16
CA THR A 488 -1.58 -28.24 21.59
C THR A 488 -0.49 -27.18 21.80
N GLY A 489 0.67 -27.31 21.13
CA GLY A 489 1.73 -26.31 21.15
C GLY A 489 1.30 -24.98 20.55
N ALA A 490 0.51 -24.99 19.48
CA ALA A 490 -0.05 -23.79 18.89
C ALA A 490 -0.99 -23.03 19.84
N VAL A 491 -1.85 -23.78 20.56
CA VAL A 491 -2.73 -23.19 21.59
C VAL A 491 -1.93 -22.69 22.78
N ALA A 492 -0.89 -23.41 23.21
CA ALA A 492 0.01 -22.94 24.28
C ALA A 492 0.64 -21.59 23.94
N ARG A 493 1.11 -21.42 22.70
CA ARG A 493 1.63 -20.12 22.20
C ARG A 493 0.58 -19.00 22.22
N LEU A 494 -0.69 -19.29 21.94
CA LEU A 494 -1.78 -18.29 22.07
C LEU A 494 -2.01 -17.86 23.52
N LEU A 495 -1.73 -18.73 24.49
CA LEU A 495 -1.92 -18.50 25.93
C LEU A 495 -0.68 -17.88 26.61
N GLU A 496 0.49 -17.84 25.96
CA GLU A 496 1.70 -17.24 26.50
C GLU A 496 1.53 -15.83 27.11
N PRO A 497 0.70 -14.93 26.52
CA PRO A 497 0.45 -13.63 27.12
C PRO A 497 -0.24 -13.69 28.51
N LEU A 498 -0.86 -14.80 28.86
CA LEU A 498 -1.52 -15.00 30.16
C LEU A 498 -0.56 -15.54 31.23
N GLY A 499 0.54 -16.15 30.82
CA GLY A 499 1.55 -16.68 31.74
C GLY A 499 2.63 -17.47 31.00
N ALA A 500 3.89 -17.34 31.45
CA ALA A 500 5.00 -18.07 30.86
C ALA A 500 4.91 -19.57 31.20
N GLY A 501 5.32 -20.41 30.25
CA GLY A 501 5.42 -21.86 30.48
C GLY A 501 4.10 -22.62 30.46
N VAL A 502 3.13 -22.11 29.69
CA VAL A 502 1.84 -22.81 29.50
C VAL A 502 2.05 -24.14 28.77
N GLU A 503 1.58 -25.23 29.35
CA GLU A 503 1.49 -26.54 28.72
C GLU A 503 0.03 -26.95 28.54
N VAL A 504 -0.34 -27.30 27.30
CA VAL A 504 -1.69 -27.81 26.97
C VAL A 504 -1.62 -29.31 26.89
N LEU A 505 -2.25 -29.97 27.87
CA LEU A 505 -2.23 -31.44 28.03
C LEU A 505 -3.27 -32.14 27.15
N ASP A 506 -4.43 -31.50 26.96
CA ASP A 506 -5.53 -32.00 26.15
C ASP A 506 -6.23 -30.85 25.44
N LEU A 507 -6.77 -31.09 24.25
CA LEU A 507 -7.37 -30.07 23.38
C LEU A 507 -8.61 -30.63 22.67
N GLU A 508 -9.75 -30.02 22.98
CA GLU A 508 -10.96 -30.12 22.17
C GLU A 508 -11.11 -28.81 21.38
N ALA A 509 -11.36 -28.91 20.08
CA ALA A 509 -11.45 -27.73 19.24
C ALA A 509 -12.51 -27.89 18.15
N VAL A 510 -13.16 -26.79 17.78
CA VAL A 510 -13.98 -26.73 16.57
C VAL A 510 -13.08 -26.87 15.36
N GLU A 511 -13.49 -27.68 14.38
CA GLU A 511 -12.76 -27.78 13.10
C GLU A 511 -12.58 -26.37 12.47
N PRO A 512 -11.37 -25.99 12.06
CA PRO A 512 -11.10 -24.64 11.56
C PRO A 512 -11.99 -24.17 10.40
N ARG A 513 -12.50 -25.11 9.61
CA ARG A 513 -13.38 -24.83 8.47
C ARG A 513 -14.89 -25.00 8.76
N ASP A 514 -15.26 -25.30 10.01
CA ASP A 514 -16.67 -25.34 10.43
C ASP A 514 -17.14 -23.93 10.82
N PHE A 515 -17.70 -23.19 9.86
CA PHE A 515 -18.22 -21.83 10.05
C PHE A 515 -19.68 -21.78 10.57
N SER A 516 -20.31 -22.92 10.87
CA SER A 516 -21.67 -22.95 11.43
C SER A 516 -21.76 -22.37 12.84
N ARG A 517 -20.61 -22.24 13.54
CA ARG A 517 -20.50 -21.78 14.92
C ARG A 517 -19.20 -21.01 15.15
N ASP A 518 -19.14 -20.22 16.22
CA ASP A 518 -17.94 -19.50 16.62
C ASP A 518 -16.78 -20.46 16.94
N ALA A 519 -15.54 -20.01 16.70
CA ALA A 519 -14.35 -20.78 17.07
C ALA A 519 -14.30 -20.99 18.58
N GLN A 520 -14.13 -22.23 19.00
CA GLN A 520 -14.03 -22.61 20.39
C GLN A 520 -12.95 -23.67 20.56
N LEU A 521 -12.14 -23.48 21.57
CA LEU A 521 -11.10 -24.41 22.00
C LEU A 521 -11.34 -24.83 23.46
#